data_863dabcb8c0359d16e915211ab768ab0
#
_entry.id   863dabcb8c0359d16e915211ab768ab0
#
_cell.length_a   1.000
_cell.length_b   1.000
_cell.length_c   1.000
_cell.angle_alpha   90.00
_cell.angle_beta   90.00
_cell.angle_gamma   90.00
#
_symmetry.space_group_name_H-M   'P 1'
#
loop_
_entity.id
_entity.type
_entity.pdbx_description
1 polymer ?
#
loop_
_entity_poly.entity_id
_entity_poly.type
_entity_poly.pdbx_seq_one_letter_code
_entity_poly.pdbx_strand_id
1 'polypeptide(L)'
;GGALCAWEPEGEEGRLLLNWSAADLDGSVMCFAPRDGGELAALTITQKGSFQDEDYWYNTDIRLSMLSPTDKSPSEGKTKLVYGTIGTNSVMRSRIKQFNDSSDAYYIELRNYAGDGVETFDATRDVRDAALKRFSAEIASGRAPDIWDVSLPIDLYARKGLLEDLWPWIDSDPEISREDLMSHVLDCASVDGKLYKVFNSF
;
A
#
# COMPACT_ATOMS: atom_id res chain seq x y z
N GLY A 1 -6.84 -10.50 7.93
CA GLY A 1 -6.25 -10.95 6.69
C GLY A 1 -6.68 -10.09 5.51
N GLY A 2 -5.85 -10.03 4.45
CA GLY A 2 -6.08 -9.17 3.27
C GLY A 2 -6.94 -9.78 2.19
N ALA A 3 -7.52 -10.97 2.40
CA ALA A 3 -8.26 -11.67 1.36
C ALA A 3 -9.37 -12.56 1.92
N LEU A 4 -10.39 -12.79 1.11
CA LEU A 4 -11.42 -13.79 1.31
C LEU A 4 -11.05 -15.03 0.49
N CYS A 5 -10.94 -16.17 1.15
CA CYS A 5 -10.67 -17.43 0.50
C CYS A 5 -11.80 -18.44 0.77
N ALA A 6 -12.15 -19.23 -0.23
CA ALA A 6 -12.96 -20.43 -0.04
C ALA A 6 -12.02 -21.57 0.33
N TRP A 7 -12.37 -22.31 1.38
CA TRP A 7 -11.65 -23.48 1.83
C TRP A 7 -12.51 -24.72 1.60
N GLU A 8 -11.99 -25.69 0.89
CA GLU A 8 -12.63 -26.97 0.74
C GLU A 8 -12.19 -27.89 1.88
N PRO A 9 -13.11 -28.64 2.54
CA PRO A 9 -12.79 -29.42 3.73
C PRO A 9 -11.68 -30.48 3.54
N GLU A 10 -11.47 -30.92 2.30
CA GLU A 10 -10.46 -31.93 1.94
C GLU A 10 -9.27 -31.32 1.16
N GLY A 11 -9.25 -29.99 0.97
CA GLY A 11 -8.21 -29.29 0.23
C GLY A 11 -7.11 -28.75 1.13
N GLU A 12 -5.86 -28.82 0.69
CA GLU A 12 -4.71 -28.24 1.40
C GLU A 12 -4.57 -26.74 1.18
N GLU A 13 -5.17 -26.19 0.13
CA GLU A 13 -5.06 -24.78 -0.25
C GLU A 13 -6.43 -24.12 -0.36
N GLY A 14 -6.54 -22.90 0.16
CA GLY A 14 -7.71 -22.04 -0.01
C GLY A 14 -7.73 -21.39 -1.38
N ARG A 15 -8.87 -21.46 -2.08
CA ARG A 15 -9.06 -20.73 -3.34
C ARG A 15 -9.37 -19.25 -3.05
N LEU A 16 -8.53 -18.33 -3.53
CA LEU A 16 -8.78 -16.90 -3.43
C LEU A 16 -10.11 -16.53 -4.12
N LEU A 17 -11.02 -15.91 -3.40
CA LEU A 17 -12.29 -15.40 -3.90
C LEU A 17 -12.23 -13.89 -4.13
N LEU A 18 -11.63 -13.16 -3.19
CA LEU A 18 -11.58 -11.71 -3.22
C LEU A 18 -10.36 -11.23 -2.44
N ASN A 19 -9.59 -10.35 -3.03
CA ASN A 19 -8.59 -9.54 -2.33
C ASN A 19 -9.25 -8.23 -1.91
N TRP A 20 -9.21 -7.89 -0.62
CA TRP A 20 -9.86 -6.67 -0.10
C TRP A 20 -9.29 -5.40 -0.73
N SER A 21 -7.98 -5.37 -0.98
CA SER A 21 -7.33 -4.24 -1.64
C SER A 21 -7.80 -4.09 -3.10
N ALA A 22 -8.01 -5.20 -3.81
CA ALA A 22 -8.55 -5.19 -5.17
C ALA A 22 -10.04 -4.81 -5.22
N ALA A 23 -10.77 -5.04 -4.12
CA ALA A 23 -12.15 -4.59 -3.95
C ALA A 23 -12.26 -3.14 -3.46
N ASP A 24 -11.12 -2.44 -3.35
CA ASP A 24 -11.03 -1.05 -2.93
C ASP A 24 -11.64 -0.79 -1.53
N LEU A 25 -11.54 -1.77 -0.64
CA LEU A 25 -11.94 -1.63 0.76
C LEU A 25 -10.82 -1.00 1.57
N ASP A 26 -11.14 0.09 2.25
CA ASP A 26 -10.26 0.68 3.25
C ASP A 26 -10.42 0.00 4.62
N GLY A 27 -9.39 0.12 5.45
CA GLY A 27 -9.42 -0.43 6.80
C GLY A 27 -9.26 -1.94 6.88
N SER A 28 -9.63 -2.47 8.04
CA SER A 28 -9.62 -3.90 8.32
C SER A 28 -11.02 -4.47 8.21
N VAL A 29 -11.19 -5.53 7.42
CA VAL A 29 -12.48 -6.23 7.33
C VAL A 29 -12.69 -7.04 8.61
N MET A 30 -13.71 -6.64 9.39
CA MET A 30 -14.09 -7.31 10.64
C MET A 30 -14.94 -8.56 10.39
N CYS A 31 -15.92 -8.41 9.51
CA CYS A 31 -16.78 -9.50 9.12
C CYS A 31 -17.36 -9.26 7.73
N PHE A 32 -17.85 -10.30 7.12
CA PHE A 32 -18.55 -10.25 5.85
C PHE A 32 -19.72 -11.22 5.84
N ALA A 33 -20.69 -10.96 4.96
CA ALA A 33 -21.83 -11.86 4.74
C ALA A 33 -22.12 -11.93 3.23
N PRO A 34 -22.15 -13.14 2.65
CA PRO A 34 -22.63 -13.32 1.29
C PRO A 34 -24.11 -12.99 1.20
N ARG A 35 -24.52 -12.48 0.04
CA ARG A 35 -25.89 -12.12 -0.29
C ARG A 35 -26.31 -12.75 -1.61
N ASP A 36 -27.57 -12.66 -1.93
CA ASP A 36 -28.10 -13.15 -3.20
C ASP A 36 -27.44 -12.39 -4.39
N GLY A 37 -27.36 -13.06 -5.54
CA GLY A 37 -26.80 -12.47 -6.75
C GLY A 37 -25.27 -12.38 -6.77
N GLY A 38 -24.58 -13.02 -5.83
CA GLY A 38 -23.10 -12.97 -5.72
C GLY A 38 -22.57 -11.71 -5.06
N GLU A 39 -23.44 -10.91 -4.45
CA GLU A 39 -23.05 -9.75 -3.67
C GLU A 39 -22.41 -10.15 -2.32
N LEU A 40 -21.61 -9.24 -1.77
CA LEU A 40 -20.97 -9.41 -0.46
C LEU A 40 -21.17 -8.13 0.37
N ALA A 41 -21.73 -8.27 1.57
CA ALA A 41 -21.70 -7.22 2.58
C ALA A 41 -20.41 -7.34 3.39
N ALA A 42 -19.63 -6.28 3.50
CA ALA A 42 -18.40 -6.25 4.29
C ALA A 42 -18.46 -5.11 5.31
N LEU A 43 -18.19 -5.43 6.58
CA LEU A 43 -18.05 -4.45 7.64
C LEU A 43 -16.56 -4.19 7.85
N THR A 44 -16.14 -2.95 7.64
CA THR A 44 -14.76 -2.51 7.84
C THR A 44 -14.65 -1.57 9.01
N ILE A 45 -13.48 -1.57 9.66
CA ILE A 45 -13.10 -0.63 10.70
C ILE A 45 -11.80 0.05 10.29
N THR A 46 -11.78 1.38 10.37
CA THR A 46 -10.60 2.20 10.09
C THR A 46 -10.36 3.12 11.26
N GLN A 47 -9.13 3.16 11.77
CA GLN A 47 -8.75 4.11 12.81
C GLN A 47 -8.46 5.47 12.19
N LYS A 48 -9.01 6.52 12.82
CA LYS A 48 -8.80 7.92 12.44
C LYS A 48 -7.80 8.57 13.38
N GLY A 49 -7.02 9.49 12.84
CA GLY A 49 -6.07 10.26 13.63
C GLY A 49 -4.66 9.67 13.69
N SER A 50 -3.82 10.28 14.50
CA SER A 50 -2.47 9.86 14.78
C SER A 50 -2.41 8.94 15.99
N PHE A 51 -1.50 7.99 16.00
CA PHE A 51 -1.23 7.13 17.17
C PHE A 51 -0.82 7.93 18.43
N GLN A 52 -0.47 9.21 18.24
CA GLN A 52 -0.11 10.14 19.32
C GLN A 52 -1.31 10.86 19.91
N ASP A 53 -2.48 10.79 19.27
CA ASP A 53 -3.70 11.40 19.79
C ASP A 53 -4.23 10.57 20.97
N GLU A 54 -4.58 11.25 22.08
CA GLU A 54 -5.11 10.57 23.27
C GLU A 54 -6.36 9.73 22.97
N ASP A 55 -7.15 10.15 21.99
CA ASP A 55 -8.40 9.52 21.57
C ASP A 55 -8.22 8.53 20.39
N TYR A 56 -6.98 8.24 19.94
CA TYR A 56 -6.73 7.40 18.77
C TYR A 56 -7.47 6.07 18.82
N TRP A 57 -7.46 5.39 19.97
CA TRP A 57 -8.10 4.09 20.16
C TRP A 57 -9.63 4.12 20.10
N TYR A 58 -10.24 5.29 20.35
CA TYR A 58 -11.69 5.51 20.36
C TYR A 58 -12.18 6.14 19.06
N ASN A 59 -11.27 6.71 18.26
CA ASN A 59 -11.62 7.40 17.02
C ASN A 59 -11.60 6.44 15.84
N THR A 60 -12.62 5.61 15.76
CA THR A 60 -12.75 4.60 14.72
C THR A 60 -13.93 4.91 13.81
N ASP A 61 -13.75 4.66 12.51
CA ASP A 61 -14.82 4.67 11.51
C ASP A 61 -15.25 3.24 11.21
N ILE A 62 -16.54 2.97 11.35
CA ILE A 62 -17.12 1.68 11.00
C ILE A 62 -17.96 1.87 9.75
N ARG A 63 -17.65 1.14 8.69
CA ARG A 63 -18.35 1.26 7.42
C ARG A 63 -18.91 -0.10 6.98
N LEU A 64 -20.18 -0.09 6.59
CA LEU A 64 -20.78 -1.20 5.88
C LEU A 64 -20.69 -0.94 4.37
N SER A 65 -19.96 -1.79 3.67
CA SER A 65 -19.81 -1.72 2.21
C SER A 65 -20.55 -2.87 1.56
N MET A 66 -21.26 -2.57 0.49
CA MET A 66 -21.91 -3.57 -0.37
C MET A 66 -21.06 -3.72 -1.63
N LEU A 67 -20.56 -4.93 -1.87
CA LEU A 67 -19.75 -5.27 -3.03
C LEU A 67 -20.60 -6.06 -3.99
N SER A 68 -20.65 -5.62 -5.24
CA SER A 68 -21.34 -6.33 -6.33
C SER A 68 -20.30 -6.80 -7.35
N PRO A 69 -20.46 -7.98 -7.93
CA PRO A 69 -19.60 -8.42 -9.03
C PRO A 69 -19.63 -7.41 -10.18
N THR A 70 -18.48 -7.10 -10.73
CA THR A 70 -18.35 -6.21 -11.88
C THR A 70 -17.23 -6.68 -12.78
N ASP A 71 -17.42 -6.54 -14.09
CA ASP A 71 -16.37 -6.77 -15.09
C ASP A 71 -15.45 -5.55 -15.28
N LYS A 72 -15.79 -4.41 -14.65
CA LYS A 72 -14.99 -3.19 -14.73
C LYS A 72 -13.84 -3.22 -13.73
N SER A 73 -12.65 -2.92 -14.21
CA SER A 73 -11.51 -2.68 -13.34
C SER A 73 -11.60 -1.28 -12.71
N PRO A 74 -11.31 -1.12 -11.40
CA PRO A 74 -11.20 0.21 -10.79
C PRO A 74 -10.15 1.11 -11.46
N SER A 75 -9.20 0.52 -12.18
CA SER A 75 -8.15 1.22 -12.94
C SER A 75 -8.52 1.46 -14.42
N GLU A 76 -9.75 1.16 -14.83
CA GLU A 76 -10.15 1.32 -16.23
C GLU A 76 -10.04 2.80 -16.65
N GLY A 77 -9.32 3.06 -17.73
CA GLY A 77 -9.07 4.40 -18.24
C GLY A 77 -8.01 5.22 -17.50
N LYS A 78 -7.39 4.67 -16.43
CA LYS A 78 -6.34 5.34 -15.65
C LYS A 78 -4.97 4.72 -15.92
N THR A 79 -3.92 5.53 -15.77
CA THR A 79 -2.55 5.02 -15.76
C THR A 79 -2.29 4.31 -14.43
N LYS A 80 -1.92 3.04 -14.50
CA LYS A 80 -1.63 2.24 -13.32
C LYS A 80 -0.21 2.50 -12.83
N LEU A 81 -0.08 2.81 -11.55
CA LEU A 81 1.19 2.91 -10.81
C LEU A 81 1.24 1.79 -9.77
N VAL A 82 2.35 1.11 -9.67
CA VAL A 82 2.55 0.03 -8.70
C VAL A 82 3.29 0.56 -7.48
N TYR A 83 2.64 0.48 -6.31
CA TYR A 83 3.26 0.78 -5.01
C TYR A 83 3.77 -0.51 -4.39
N GLY A 84 5.09 -0.68 -4.29
CA GLY A 84 5.75 -1.86 -3.73
C GLY A 84 6.06 -1.70 -2.24
N THR A 85 5.74 -2.71 -1.43
CA THR A 85 5.99 -2.72 0.02
C THR A 85 6.28 -4.12 0.56
N ILE A 86 6.86 -4.19 1.78
CA ILE A 86 6.96 -5.42 2.57
C ILE A 86 6.07 -5.29 3.80
N GLY A 87 4.89 -5.89 3.72
CA GLY A 87 3.82 -5.74 4.69
C GLY A 87 2.98 -4.48 4.45
N THR A 88 1.74 -4.52 4.86
CA THR A 88 0.77 -3.42 4.72
C THR A 88 0.21 -3.04 6.08
N ASN A 89 -0.50 -1.93 6.14
CA ASN A 89 -1.32 -1.55 7.29
C ASN A 89 -2.57 -0.81 6.81
N SER A 90 -3.52 -0.60 7.71
CA SER A 90 -4.80 0.05 7.39
C SER A 90 -4.61 1.50 6.91
N VAL A 91 -3.66 2.23 7.49
CA VAL A 91 -3.38 3.62 7.12
C VAL A 91 -2.88 3.72 5.68
N MET A 92 -1.91 2.88 5.30
CA MET A 92 -1.41 2.82 3.93
C MET A 92 -2.55 2.51 2.94
N ARG A 93 -3.34 1.47 3.21
CA ARG A 93 -4.47 1.09 2.35
C ARG A 93 -5.49 2.22 2.22
N SER A 94 -5.83 2.89 3.33
CA SER A 94 -6.75 4.02 3.32
C SER A 94 -6.23 5.21 2.50
N ARG A 95 -4.94 5.51 2.57
CA ARG A 95 -4.31 6.59 1.78
C ARG A 95 -4.29 6.27 0.29
N ILE A 96 -3.95 5.04 -0.07
CA ILE A 96 -4.00 4.58 -1.47
C ILE A 96 -5.43 4.66 -2.00
N LYS A 97 -6.41 4.18 -1.22
CA LYS A 97 -7.82 4.31 -1.61
C LYS A 97 -8.24 5.76 -1.80
N GLN A 98 -7.91 6.64 -0.87
CA GLN A 98 -8.22 8.07 -0.96
C GLN A 98 -7.64 8.69 -2.24
N PHE A 99 -6.40 8.32 -2.59
CA PHE A 99 -5.78 8.76 -3.85
C PHE A 99 -6.54 8.21 -5.06
N ASN A 100 -6.84 6.92 -5.08
CA ASN A 100 -7.53 6.26 -6.19
C ASN A 100 -8.93 6.82 -6.44
N ASP A 101 -9.64 7.20 -5.35
CA ASP A 101 -10.96 7.85 -5.42
C ASP A 101 -10.88 9.29 -5.96
N SER A 102 -9.81 10.01 -5.66
CA SER A 102 -9.66 11.42 -6.03
C SER A 102 -8.98 11.65 -7.38
N SER A 103 -8.23 10.68 -7.90
CA SER A 103 -7.48 10.81 -9.15
C SER A 103 -8.25 10.23 -10.32
N ASP A 104 -8.48 11.05 -11.36
CA ASP A 104 -9.07 10.60 -12.62
C ASP A 104 -8.02 10.04 -13.59
N ALA A 105 -6.74 10.39 -13.40
CA ALA A 105 -5.65 10.05 -14.33
C ALA A 105 -4.86 8.81 -13.92
N TYR A 106 -4.73 8.56 -12.62
CA TYR A 106 -3.85 7.52 -12.08
C TYR A 106 -4.60 6.60 -11.13
N TYR A 107 -4.11 5.36 -11.02
CA TYR A 107 -4.57 4.35 -10.07
C TYR A 107 -3.37 3.66 -9.46
N ILE A 108 -3.25 3.68 -8.13
CA ILE A 108 -2.19 2.99 -7.40
C ILE A 108 -2.63 1.55 -7.09
N GLU A 109 -1.89 0.59 -7.65
CA GLU A 109 -1.99 -0.83 -7.32
C GLU A 109 -0.99 -1.17 -6.22
N LEU A 110 -1.48 -1.71 -5.10
CA LEU A 110 -0.64 -2.12 -3.98
C LEU A 110 -0.05 -3.51 -4.26
N ARG A 111 1.29 -3.61 -4.23
CA ARG A 111 2.03 -4.87 -4.36
C ARG A 111 2.77 -5.18 -3.07
N ASN A 112 2.25 -6.12 -2.30
CA ASN A 112 2.87 -6.58 -1.06
C ASN A 112 3.79 -7.79 -1.30
N TYR A 113 5.10 -7.59 -1.25
CA TYR A 113 6.09 -8.66 -1.45
C TYR A 113 6.12 -9.68 -0.31
N ALA A 114 5.59 -9.35 0.86
CA ALA A 114 5.44 -10.31 1.95
C ALA A 114 4.32 -11.33 1.69
N GLY A 115 3.43 -11.03 0.77
CA GLY A 115 2.27 -11.83 0.41
C GLY A 115 0.95 -11.13 0.77
N ASP A 116 -0.14 -11.59 0.14
CA ASP A 116 -1.46 -11.04 0.39
C ASP A 116 -1.86 -11.22 1.85
N GLY A 117 -2.34 -10.13 2.46
CA GLY A 117 -2.81 -10.12 3.84
C GLY A 117 -1.73 -10.11 4.92
N VAL A 118 -0.45 -10.13 4.57
CA VAL A 118 0.62 -9.96 5.55
C VAL A 118 0.70 -8.48 5.94
N GLU A 119 0.49 -8.20 7.21
CA GLU A 119 0.64 -6.85 7.74
C GLU A 119 2.09 -6.57 8.16
N THR A 120 2.43 -5.29 8.27
CA THR A 120 3.80 -4.85 8.58
C THR A 120 4.32 -5.47 9.89
N PHE A 121 3.44 -5.58 10.90
CA PHE A 121 3.81 -6.17 12.19
C PHE A 121 3.93 -7.69 12.17
N ASP A 122 3.30 -8.37 11.21
CA ASP A 122 3.33 -9.84 11.07
C ASP A 122 4.49 -10.32 10.19
N ALA A 123 5.20 -9.39 9.54
CA ALA A 123 6.32 -9.70 8.67
C ALA A 123 7.55 -10.14 9.49
N THR A 124 7.62 -11.43 9.80
CA THR A 124 8.79 -12.05 10.44
C THR A 124 10.05 -11.90 9.58
N ARG A 125 11.22 -12.17 10.15
CA ARG A 125 12.48 -12.09 9.42
C ARG A 125 12.48 -12.94 8.16
N ASP A 126 12.03 -14.19 8.27
CA ASP A 126 11.99 -15.13 7.12
C ASP A 126 11.05 -14.64 6.02
N VAL A 127 9.90 -14.07 6.39
CA VAL A 127 8.95 -13.46 5.47
C VAL A 127 9.58 -12.26 4.76
N ARG A 128 10.29 -11.40 5.48
CA ARG A 128 10.99 -10.24 4.91
C ARG A 128 12.10 -10.67 3.96
N ASP A 129 12.91 -11.67 4.32
CA ASP A 129 13.98 -12.20 3.47
C ASP A 129 13.41 -12.81 2.17
N ALA A 130 12.31 -13.53 2.25
CA ALA A 130 11.61 -14.05 1.07
C ALA A 130 11.02 -12.94 0.21
N ALA A 131 10.45 -11.90 0.83
CA ALA A 131 9.92 -10.71 0.15
C ALA A 131 11.01 -9.96 -0.62
N LEU A 132 12.17 -9.75 0.00
CA LEU A 132 13.32 -9.10 -0.64
C LEU A 132 13.87 -9.90 -1.83
N LYS A 133 13.83 -11.22 -1.77
CA LYS A 133 14.20 -12.09 -2.91
C LYS A 133 13.24 -11.90 -4.09
N ARG A 134 11.91 -11.87 -3.83
CA ARG A 134 10.88 -11.63 -4.84
C ARG A 134 11.05 -10.25 -5.47
N PHE A 135 11.21 -9.22 -4.65
CA PHE A 135 11.44 -7.85 -5.08
C PHE A 135 12.69 -7.74 -5.98
N SER A 136 13.82 -8.32 -5.53
CA SER A 136 15.06 -8.31 -6.31
C SER A 136 14.92 -9.03 -7.66
N ALA A 137 14.16 -10.12 -7.71
CA ALA A 137 13.87 -10.85 -8.95
C ALA A 137 13.01 -10.03 -9.91
N GLU A 138 12.03 -9.28 -9.42
CA GLU A 138 11.22 -8.39 -10.25
C GLU A 138 12.04 -7.24 -10.83
N ILE A 139 12.91 -6.60 -10.04
CA ILE A 139 13.83 -5.58 -10.55
C ILE A 139 14.72 -6.17 -11.66
N ALA A 140 15.31 -7.35 -11.43
CA ALA A 140 16.16 -7.99 -12.43
C ALA A 140 15.42 -8.34 -13.72
N SER A 141 14.10 -8.53 -13.65
CA SER A 141 13.24 -8.78 -14.83
C SER A 141 12.63 -7.52 -15.44
N GLY A 142 13.01 -6.33 -14.98
CA GLY A 142 12.50 -5.05 -15.49
C GLY A 142 11.06 -4.72 -15.04
N ARG A 143 10.56 -5.36 -13.98
CA ARG A 143 9.22 -5.13 -13.43
C ARG A 143 9.24 -4.46 -12.06
N ALA A 144 10.18 -3.55 -11.86
CA ALA A 144 10.23 -2.76 -10.63
C ALA A 144 8.90 -2.02 -10.40
N PRO A 145 8.46 -1.85 -9.15
CA PRO A 145 7.34 -0.97 -8.86
C PRO A 145 7.70 0.50 -9.16
N ASP A 146 6.68 1.31 -9.41
CA ASP A 146 6.86 2.74 -9.71
C ASP A 146 7.13 3.55 -8.44
N ILE A 147 6.50 3.17 -7.33
CA ILE A 147 6.63 3.82 -6.02
C ILE A 147 7.13 2.78 -5.02
N TRP A 148 8.16 3.13 -4.26
CA TRP A 148 8.80 2.23 -3.31
C TRP A 148 8.55 2.67 -1.87
N ASP A 149 8.02 1.77 -1.06
CA ASP A 149 7.90 1.97 0.37
C ASP A 149 9.26 1.93 1.08
N VAL A 150 9.39 2.65 2.19
CA VAL A 150 10.62 2.68 3.00
C VAL A 150 11.02 1.33 3.60
N SER A 151 10.15 0.33 3.59
CA SER A 151 10.46 -1.05 3.95
C SER A 151 11.37 -1.76 2.95
N LEU A 152 11.50 -1.20 1.74
CA LEU A 152 12.37 -1.68 0.68
C LEU A 152 13.78 -1.08 0.80
N PRO A 153 14.82 -1.71 0.23
CA PRO A 153 16.21 -1.28 0.37
C PRO A 153 16.57 -0.09 -0.54
N ILE A 154 15.91 1.06 -0.31
CA ILE A 154 16.00 2.28 -1.13
C ILE A 154 17.45 2.69 -1.36
N ASP A 155 18.26 2.81 -0.29
CA ASP A 155 19.63 3.32 -0.38
C ASP A 155 20.54 2.44 -1.26
N LEU A 156 20.29 1.11 -1.25
CA LEU A 156 21.02 0.17 -2.09
C LEU A 156 20.77 0.42 -3.58
N TYR A 157 19.52 0.64 -3.94
CA TYR A 157 19.11 0.80 -5.34
C TYR A 157 19.26 2.25 -5.83
N ALA A 158 19.18 3.24 -4.95
CA ALA A 158 19.55 4.61 -5.23
C ALA A 158 21.01 4.73 -5.70
N ARG A 159 21.95 4.08 -4.99
CA ARG A 159 23.37 4.02 -5.41
C ARG A 159 23.61 3.31 -6.73
N LYS A 160 22.66 2.48 -7.18
CA LYS A 160 22.70 1.81 -8.49
C LYS A 160 22.03 2.63 -9.60
N GLY A 161 21.54 3.84 -9.28
CA GLY A 161 20.86 4.72 -10.24
C GLY A 161 19.50 4.22 -10.72
N LEU A 162 18.81 3.41 -9.90
CA LEU A 162 17.49 2.85 -10.23
C LEU A 162 16.33 3.66 -9.65
N LEU A 163 16.61 4.72 -8.92
CA LEU A 163 15.61 5.62 -8.34
C LEU A 163 15.82 7.03 -8.84
N GLU A 164 14.73 7.75 -8.97
CA GLU A 164 14.72 9.16 -9.38
C GLU A 164 15.08 10.07 -8.20
N ASP A 165 15.85 11.13 -8.48
CA ASP A 165 16.13 12.19 -7.51
C ASP A 165 14.90 13.09 -7.34
N LEU A 166 14.38 13.20 -6.13
CA LEU A 166 13.17 13.96 -5.84
C LEU A 166 13.41 15.49 -5.72
N TRP A 167 14.67 15.94 -5.51
CA TRP A 167 14.95 17.36 -5.36
C TRP A 167 14.49 18.22 -6.53
N PRO A 168 14.76 17.86 -7.81
CA PRO A 168 14.31 18.68 -8.94
C PRO A 168 12.78 18.83 -9.01
N TRP A 169 12.04 17.81 -8.56
CA TRP A 169 10.58 17.83 -8.53
C TRP A 169 10.06 18.73 -7.43
N ILE A 170 10.62 18.65 -6.22
CA ILE A 170 10.29 19.51 -5.08
C ILE A 170 10.63 20.97 -5.41
N ASP A 171 11.80 21.23 -6.02
CA ASP A 171 12.23 22.58 -6.38
C ASP A 171 11.34 23.26 -7.45
N SER A 172 10.64 22.47 -8.25
CA SER A 172 9.71 22.94 -9.29
C SER A 172 8.25 22.92 -8.88
N ASP A 173 7.94 22.39 -7.71
CA ASP A 173 6.55 22.29 -7.22
C ASP A 173 6.04 23.65 -6.74
N PRO A 174 4.84 24.10 -7.16
CA PRO A 174 4.30 25.39 -6.77
C PRO A 174 3.74 25.44 -5.34
N GLU A 175 3.50 24.27 -4.73
CA GLU A 175 2.83 24.16 -3.43
C GLU A 175 3.80 23.73 -2.31
N ILE A 176 4.91 23.06 -2.66
CA ILE A 176 5.88 22.52 -1.70
C ILE A 176 7.26 23.10 -1.97
N SER A 177 7.86 23.70 -0.96
CA SER A 177 9.25 24.17 -1.01
C SER A 177 10.15 23.39 -0.05
N ARG A 178 11.48 23.48 -0.24
CA ARG A 178 12.43 22.88 0.70
C ARG A 178 12.29 23.43 2.12
N GLU A 179 11.82 24.66 2.26
CA GLU A 179 11.64 25.35 3.54
C GLU A 179 10.45 24.78 4.33
N ASP A 180 9.46 24.21 3.63
CA ASP A 180 8.31 23.53 4.23
C ASP A 180 8.66 22.14 4.75
N LEU A 181 9.81 21.62 4.34
CA LEU A 181 10.27 20.29 4.68
C LEU A 181 11.31 20.34 5.79
N MET A 182 11.33 19.33 6.66
CA MET A 182 12.31 19.25 7.75
C MET A 182 13.70 18.87 7.20
N SER A 183 14.50 19.90 6.88
CA SER A 183 15.81 19.75 6.22
C SER A 183 16.71 18.71 6.85
N HIS A 184 16.82 18.68 8.18
CA HIS A 184 17.65 17.70 8.90
C HIS A 184 17.23 16.26 8.68
N VAL A 185 15.92 16.02 8.54
CA VAL A 185 15.37 14.66 8.25
C VAL A 185 15.68 14.30 6.81
N LEU A 186 15.53 15.23 5.89
CA LEU A 186 15.81 15.01 4.48
C LEU A 186 17.31 14.85 4.19
N ASP A 187 18.17 15.54 4.93
CA ASP A 187 19.61 15.32 4.85
C ASP A 187 19.98 13.87 5.23
N CYS A 188 19.36 13.32 6.28
CA CYS A 188 19.51 11.91 6.66
C CYS A 188 18.89 10.93 5.63
N ALA A 189 17.91 11.37 4.88
CA ALA A 189 17.25 10.59 3.83
C ALA A 189 17.97 10.67 2.48
N SER A 190 18.91 11.60 2.34
CA SER A 190 19.66 11.80 1.11
C SER A 190 20.81 10.82 0.95
N VAL A 191 21.08 10.42 -0.28
CA VAL A 191 22.22 9.58 -0.66
C VAL A 191 23.03 10.35 -1.72
N ASP A 192 24.29 10.63 -1.42
CA ASP A 192 25.19 11.38 -2.30
C ASP A 192 24.63 12.74 -2.76
N GLY A 193 23.92 13.45 -1.84
CA GLY A 193 23.30 14.75 -2.09
C GLY A 193 21.98 14.73 -2.86
N LYS A 194 21.44 13.57 -3.14
CA LYS A 194 20.18 13.35 -3.84
C LYS A 194 19.12 12.77 -2.90
N LEU A 195 17.88 13.19 -3.06
CA LEU A 195 16.76 12.73 -2.25
C LEU A 195 16.01 11.59 -2.96
N TYR A 196 15.87 10.44 -2.31
CA TYR A 196 15.19 9.28 -2.89
C TYR A 196 14.01 8.79 -2.05
N LYS A 197 13.80 9.37 -0.88
CA LYS A 197 12.71 8.99 0.03
C LYS A 197 12.25 10.19 0.84
N VAL A 198 10.96 10.22 1.13
CA VAL A 198 10.34 11.19 2.03
C VAL A 198 9.61 10.44 3.14
N PHE A 199 9.48 11.08 4.30
CA PHE A 199 8.77 10.54 5.45
C PHE A 199 7.56 11.42 5.75
N ASN A 200 6.46 10.79 6.13
CA ASN A 200 5.23 11.46 6.54
C ASN A 200 5.13 11.63 8.06
N SER A 201 6.04 11.03 8.80
CA SER A 201 6.13 11.09 10.27
C SER A 201 7.52 10.66 10.76
N PHE A 202 7.93 11.11 11.91
CA PHE A 202 9.15 10.75 12.66
C PHE A 202 8.90 10.79 14.15
#